data_becdd1ec20823809dd1d1ae64c6e70c9
#
_entry.id   becdd1ec20823809dd1d1ae64c6e70c9
#
_cell.length_a   1.000
_cell.length_b   1.000
_cell.length_c   1.000
_cell.angle_alpha   90.00
_cell.angle_beta   90.00
_cell.angle_gamma   90.00
#
_symmetry.space_group_name_H-M   'P 1'
#
loop_
_entity.id
_entity.type
_entity.pdbx_description
1 polymer ?
#
loop_
_entity_poly.entity_id
_entity_poly.type
_entity_poly.pdbx_seq_one_letter_code
_entity_poly.pdbx_strand_id
1 'polypeptide(L)'
;MNPRTAAVFDAARTQQRSALIGYLPAGFPTVDDSVEIFQTMLDSGVDLLEVGLPYSDPLMDGPAIQESVEIALECGVTTADVLSVVERLTPAEGQAVYVMSYWNPIERFGVQKFADELAAAGGSGVITPDLTPEEADAWIEVTEAAGIDRTFLVAPSSTDARIDIVSGATTGFVYAASTMGVTGTRDTVSDAAPQLVGRVRERTGQPIGVGLGVS
;
A
#
# COMPACT_ATOMS: atom_id res chain seq x y z
N MET A 1 -15.11 -2.02 -0.11
CA MET A 1 -14.05 -1.58 -1.06
C MET A 1 -14.36 -0.15 -1.49
N ASN A 2 -13.37 0.72 -1.43
CA ASN A 2 -13.50 2.12 -1.88
C ASN A 2 -13.83 2.17 -3.40
N PRO A 3 -14.69 3.09 -3.85
CA PRO A 3 -15.08 3.14 -5.27
C PRO A 3 -13.92 3.35 -6.25
N ARG A 4 -12.90 4.14 -5.90
CA ARG A 4 -11.71 4.30 -6.75
C ARG A 4 -10.91 3.01 -6.88
N THR A 5 -10.71 2.30 -5.76
CA THR A 5 -10.04 0.99 -5.77
C THR A 5 -10.81 -0.02 -6.64
N ALA A 6 -12.12 -0.06 -6.51
CA ALA A 6 -12.96 -0.92 -7.35
C ALA A 6 -12.78 -0.60 -8.85
N ALA A 7 -12.79 0.69 -9.20
CA ALA A 7 -12.61 1.14 -10.58
C ALA A 7 -11.25 0.71 -11.17
N VAL A 8 -10.16 0.75 -10.39
CA VAL A 8 -8.82 0.27 -10.80
C VAL A 8 -8.89 -1.19 -11.26
N PHE A 9 -9.41 -2.06 -10.41
CA PHE A 9 -9.41 -3.50 -10.69
C PHE A 9 -10.43 -3.89 -11.75
N ASP A 10 -11.55 -3.18 -11.86
CA ASP A 10 -12.55 -3.38 -12.90
C ASP A 10 -12.02 -2.95 -14.28
N ALA A 11 -11.32 -1.82 -14.36
CA ALA A 11 -10.66 -1.36 -15.57
C ALA A 11 -9.61 -2.36 -16.06
N ALA A 12 -8.73 -2.81 -15.16
CA ALA A 12 -7.70 -3.80 -15.48
C ALA A 12 -8.31 -5.12 -15.97
N ARG A 13 -9.38 -5.59 -15.29
CA ARG A 13 -10.10 -6.81 -15.70
C ARG A 13 -10.75 -6.66 -17.08
N THR A 14 -11.39 -5.52 -17.33
CA THR A 14 -12.03 -5.23 -18.63
C THR A 14 -11.01 -5.20 -19.77
N GLN A 15 -9.80 -4.70 -19.48
CA GLN A 15 -8.69 -4.64 -20.42
C GLN A 15 -7.89 -5.96 -20.50
N GLN A 16 -8.27 -6.97 -19.74
CA GLN A 16 -7.60 -8.28 -19.66
C GLN A 16 -6.10 -8.18 -19.33
N ARG A 17 -5.74 -7.27 -18.42
CA ARG A 17 -4.38 -7.05 -17.93
C ARG A 17 -4.32 -7.04 -16.39
N SER A 18 -3.14 -7.11 -15.84
CA SER A 18 -2.91 -6.80 -14.42
C SER A 18 -2.94 -5.29 -14.19
N ALA A 19 -3.39 -4.86 -13.01
CA ALA A 19 -3.18 -3.49 -12.55
C ALA A 19 -1.70 -3.29 -12.19
N LEU A 20 -1.14 -2.15 -12.58
CA LEU A 20 0.21 -1.74 -12.20
C LEU A 20 0.13 -0.92 -10.91
N ILE A 21 0.79 -1.42 -9.87
CA ILE A 21 0.92 -0.73 -8.58
C ILE A 21 2.34 -0.18 -8.47
N GLY A 22 2.48 1.11 -8.22
CA GLY A 22 3.77 1.77 -8.12
C GLY A 22 4.01 2.32 -6.72
N TYR A 23 5.21 2.09 -6.15
CA TYR A 23 5.61 2.50 -4.81
C TYR A 23 6.82 3.42 -4.82
N LEU A 24 6.78 4.51 -4.04
CA LEU A 24 7.93 5.32 -3.64
C LEU A 24 7.69 5.93 -2.26
N PRO A 25 8.75 6.24 -1.46
CA PRO A 25 8.60 7.04 -0.25
C PRO A 25 8.31 8.51 -0.60
N ALA A 26 7.38 9.13 0.13
CA ALA A 26 7.10 10.54 0.02
C ALA A 26 8.23 11.38 0.63
N GLY A 27 8.42 12.60 0.11
CA GLY A 27 9.42 13.54 0.61
C GLY A 27 10.83 13.35 0.06
N PHE A 28 11.03 12.42 -0.88
CA PHE A 28 12.31 12.20 -1.56
C PHE A 28 12.26 12.71 -3.02
N PRO A 29 13.26 13.50 -3.47
CA PRO A 29 14.30 14.14 -2.67
C PRO A 29 13.76 15.30 -1.81
N THR A 30 12.60 15.87 -2.15
CA THR A 30 11.83 16.84 -1.36
C THR A 30 10.33 16.51 -1.42
N VAL A 31 9.52 17.17 -0.60
CA VAL A 31 8.05 17.03 -0.64
C VAL A 31 7.49 17.44 -2.00
N ASP A 32 7.97 18.56 -2.56
CA ASP A 32 7.50 19.07 -3.85
C ASP A 32 7.91 18.16 -5.01
N ASP A 33 9.17 17.73 -5.04
CA ASP A 33 9.65 16.79 -6.06
C ASP A 33 8.88 15.47 -6.00
N SER A 34 8.56 14.98 -4.79
CA SER A 34 7.81 13.73 -4.67
C SER A 34 6.39 13.84 -5.24
N VAL A 35 5.72 15.00 -5.14
CA VAL A 35 4.43 15.23 -5.80
C VAL A 35 4.58 15.16 -7.32
N GLU A 36 5.59 15.79 -7.90
CA GLU A 36 5.85 15.77 -9.35
C GLU A 36 6.14 14.35 -9.84
N ILE A 37 6.94 13.59 -9.08
CA ILE A 37 7.26 12.20 -9.40
C ILE A 37 6.00 11.32 -9.36
N PHE A 38 5.20 11.39 -8.29
CA PHE A 38 3.97 10.62 -8.18
C PHE A 38 2.95 10.98 -9.26
N GLN A 39 2.80 12.28 -9.57
CA GLN A 39 1.91 12.69 -10.66
C GLN A 39 2.40 12.16 -12.01
N THR A 40 3.73 12.20 -12.25
CA THR A 40 4.33 11.61 -13.45
C THR A 40 4.07 10.11 -13.55
N MET A 41 4.12 9.36 -12.43
CA MET A 41 3.79 7.94 -12.40
C MET A 41 2.33 7.71 -12.80
N LEU A 42 1.38 8.49 -12.25
CA LEU A 42 -0.04 8.43 -12.62
C LEU A 42 -0.24 8.73 -14.11
N ASP A 43 0.34 9.81 -14.60
CA ASP A 43 0.22 10.25 -16.00
C ASP A 43 0.86 9.24 -16.98
N SER A 44 1.82 8.45 -16.50
CA SER A 44 2.48 7.38 -17.25
C SER A 44 1.75 6.04 -17.22
N GLY A 45 0.62 5.94 -16.51
CA GLY A 45 -0.25 4.77 -16.56
C GLY A 45 -0.14 3.83 -15.36
N VAL A 46 0.41 4.27 -14.22
CA VAL A 46 0.27 3.55 -12.95
C VAL A 46 -1.20 3.60 -12.54
N ASP A 47 -1.78 2.44 -12.24
CA ASP A 47 -3.19 2.30 -11.88
C ASP A 47 -3.45 2.62 -10.40
N LEU A 48 -2.52 2.25 -9.52
CA LEU A 48 -2.60 2.51 -8.11
C LEU A 48 -1.22 2.94 -7.59
N LEU A 49 -1.19 4.08 -6.90
CA LEU A 49 0.01 4.53 -6.21
C LEU A 49 0.02 4.05 -4.75
N GLU A 50 1.18 3.60 -4.29
CA GLU A 50 1.51 3.42 -2.88
C GLU A 50 2.47 4.53 -2.46
N VAL A 51 1.95 5.56 -1.81
CA VAL A 51 2.74 6.66 -1.25
C VAL A 51 3.33 6.20 0.09
N GLY A 52 4.62 5.95 0.13
CA GLY A 52 5.31 5.47 1.33
C GLY A 52 5.46 6.56 2.39
N LEU A 53 5.03 6.28 3.62
CA LEU A 53 5.28 7.16 4.77
C LEU A 53 6.67 6.84 5.33
N PRO A 54 7.63 7.81 5.32
CA PRO A 54 8.97 7.59 5.83
C PRO A 54 8.98 7.17 7.30
N TYR A 55 9.75 6.13 7.63
CA TYR A 55 9.86 5.60 8.98
C TYR A 55 11.30 5.21 9.31
N SER A 56 11.75 5.55 10.53
CA SER A 56 13.15 5.37 10.97
C SER A 56 13.55 3.91 11.20
N ASP A 57 12.56 3.03 11.45
CA ASP A 57 12.80 1.63 11.85
C ASP A 57 12.09 0.65 10.90
N PRO A 58 12.40 0.66 9.57
CA PRO A 58 11.70 -0.16 8.60
C PRO A 58 12.03 -1.64 8.78
N LEU A 59 11.01 -2.49 8.61
CA LEU A 59 11.14 -3.95 8.70
C LEU A 59 11.35 -4.63 7.34
N MET A 60 10.91 -3.97 6.25
CA MET A 60 10.77 -4.60 4.93
C MET A 60 11.47 -3.84 3.80
N ASP A 61 11.99 -2.65 4.08
CA ASP A 61 12.59 -1.79 3.05
C ASP A 61 13.97 -2.29 2.64
N GLY A 62 14.21 -2.37 1.34
CA GLY A 62 15.53 -2.65 0.79
C GLY A 62 16.44 -1.41 0.83
N PRO A 63 17.76 -1.57 0.54
CA PRO A 63 18.73 -0.50 0.72
C PRO A 63 18.40 0.79 -0.02
N ALA A 64 17.90 0.71 -1.26
CA ALA A 64 17.54 1.89 -2.04
C ALA A 64 16.35 2.65 -1.44
N ILE A 65 15.37 1.93 -0.90
CA ILE A 65 14.22 2.54 -0.21
C ILE A 65 14.68 3.14 1.12
N GLN A 66 15.52 2.45 1.88
CA GLN A 66 16.07 2.97 3.14
C GLN A 66 16.82 4.28 2.92
N GLU A 67 17.70 4.35 1.90
CA GLU A 67 18.41 5.58 1.55
C GLU A 67 17.46 6.75 1.23
N SER A 68 16.42 6.49 0.44
CA SER A 68 15.41 7.50 0.11
C SER A 68 14.60 7.95 1.33
N VAL A 69 14.27 7.02 2.22
CA VAL A 69 13.57 7.29 3.49
C VAL A 69 14.45 8.10 4.44
N GLU A 70 15.75 7.77 4.57
CA GLU A 70 16.70 8.52 5.38
C GLU A 70 16.79 9.97 4.93
N ILE A 71 16.92 10.23 3.62
CA ILE A 71 16.95 11.58 3.06
C ILE A 71 15.66 12.35 3.39
N ALA A 72 14.49 11.71 3.22
CA ALA A 72 13.22 12.35 3.54
C ALA A 72 13.11 12.70 5.04
N LEU A 73 13.55 11.81 5.93
CA LEU A 73 13.55 12.05 7.38
C LEU A 73 14.54 13.15 7.78
N GLU A 74 15.73 13.20 7.18
CA GLU A 74 16.71 14.27 7.39
C GLU A 74 16.17 15.65 6.96
N CYS A 75 15.33 15.67 5.92
CA CYS A 75 14.59 16.87 5.51
C CYS A 75 13.41 17.21 6.42
N GLY A 76 13.14 16.41 7.45
CA GLY A 76 12.10 16.66 8.44
C GLY A 76 10.69 16.32 7.99
N VAL A 77 10.53 15.44 6.99
CA VAL A 77 9.20 15.01 6.49
C VAL A 77 8.40 14.35 7.59
N THR A 78 7.15 14.80 7.72
CA THR A 78 6.18 14.34 8.73
C THR A 78 5.01 13.59 8.10
N THR A 79 4.20 12.92 8.93
CA THR A 79 2.94 12.30 8.48
C THR A 79 2.01 13.32 7.82
N ALA A 80 1.95 14.56 8.33
CA ALA A 80 1.13 15.62 7.74
C ALA A 80 1.61 16.01 6.33
N ASP A 81 2.94 16.03 6.09
CA ASP A 81 3.48 16.30 4.77
C ASP A 81 3.10 15.19 3.77
N VAL A 82 3.11 13.92 4.20
CA VAL A 82 2.68 12.78 3.37
C VAL A 82 1.21 12.90 2.98
N LEU A 83 0.34 13.27 3.92
CA LEU A 83 -1.08 13.52 3.63
C LEU A 83 -1.26 14.70 2.68
N SER A 84 -0.45 15.76 2.82
CA SER A 84 -0.42 16.88 1.87
C SER A 84 0.06 16.46 0.48
N VAL A 85 1.01 15.54 0.38
CA VAL A 85 1.39 14.96 -0.92
C VAL A 85 0.17 14.29 -1.57
N VAL A 86 -0.56 13.45 -0.84
CA VAL A 86 -1.77 12.78 -1.36
C VAL A 86 -2.81 13.79 -1.83
N GLU A 87 -3.07 14.85 -1.05
CA GLU A 87 -4.04 15.91 -1.38
C GLU A 87 -3.71 16.64 -2.69
N ARG A 88 -2.42 16.77 -3.01
CA ARG A 88 -1.94 17.49 -4.19
C ARG A 88 -1.96 16.63 -5.47
N LEU A 89 -2.17 15.33 -5.37
CA LEU A 89 -2.25 14.43 -6.51
C LEU A 89 -3.61 14.52 -7.19
N THR A 90 -3.63 14.35 -8.50
CA THR A 90 -4.84 14.39 -9.33
C THR A 90 -5.01 13.08 -10.10
N PRO A 91 -5.34 11.97 -9.41
CA PRO A 91 -5.54 10.69 -10.07
C PRO A 91 -6.75 10.74 -11.02
N ALA A 92 -6.58 10.23 -12.23
CA ALA A 92 -7.64 10.13 -13.22
C ALA A 92 -8.72 9.10 -12.82
N GLU A 93 -9.79 9.00 -13.60
CA GLU A 93 -10.75 7.92 -13.46
C GLU A 93 -10.07 6.56 -13.68
N GLY A 94 -10.34 5.59 -12.81
CA GLY A 94 -9.66 4.29 -12.85
C GLY A 94 -8.29 4.26 -12.19
N GLN A 95 -7.89 5.34 -11.51
CA GLN A 95 -6.68 5.38 -10.69
C GLN A 95 -7.02 5.60 -9.20
N ALA A 96 -6.15 5.08 -8.33
CA ALA A 96 -6.29 5.21 -6.88
C ALA A 96 -4.94 5.55 -6.21
N VAL A 97 -5.01 6.19 -5.04
CA VAL A 97 -3.86 6.52 -4.21
C VAL A 97 -4.02 5.89 -2.84
N TYR A 98 -3.05 5.09 -2.46
CA TYR A 98 -2.92 4.48 -1.14
C TYR A 98 -1.73 5.09 -0.40
N VAL A 99 -1.78 5.05 0.92
CA VAL A 99 -0.60 5.26 1.76
C VAL A 99 -0.10 3.90 2.24
N MET A 100 1.20 3.65 2.12
CA MET A 100 1.87 2.52 2.76
C MET A 100 2.59 3.03 4.00
N SER A 101 2.23 2.53 5.17
CA SER A 101 2.81 2.93 6.45
C SER A 101 2.92 1.77 7.42
N TYR A 102 4.00 1.77 8.20
CA TYR A 102 4.05 0.97 9.41
C TYR A 102 3.04 1.50 10.44
N TRP A 103 2.66 0.65 11.41
CA TRP A 103 1.60 0.98 12.36
C TRP A 103 1.96 2.12 13.31
N ASN A 104 3.20 2.13 13.83
CA ASN A 104 3.62 3.12 14.81
C ASN A 104 3.45 4.59 14.36
N PRO A 105 3.82 5.03 13.14
CA PRO A 105 3.52 6.38 12.66
C PRO A 105 2.03 6.73 12.68
N ILE A 106 1.16 5.81 12.27
CA ILE A 106 -0.30 6.01 12.28
C ILE A 106 -0.81 6.16 13.71
N GLU A 107 -0.40 5.28 14.62
CA GLU A 107 -0.79 5.31 16.02
C GLU A 107 -0.36 6.62 16.70
N ARG A 108 0.89 7.07 16.46
CA ARG A 108 1.42 8.33 17.01
C ARG A 108 0.75 9.59 16.45
N PHE A 109 0.34 9.57 15.21
CA PHE A 109 -0.41 10.67 14.59
C PHE A 109 -1.85 10.73 15.12
N GLY A 110 -2.37 9.59 15.54
CA GLY A 110 -3.75 9.39 16.00
C GLY A 110 -4.57 8.65 14.94
N VAL A 111 -4.99 7.44 15.27
CA VAL A 111 -5.63 6.48 14.34
C VAL A 111 -6.85 7.07 13.62
N GLN A 112 -7.80 7.66 14.38
CA GLN A 112 -8.97 8.35 13.82
C GLN A 112 -8.56 9.54 12.93
N LYS A 113 -7.67 10.38 13.45
CA LYS A 113 -7.20 11.58 12.74
C LYS A 113 -6.55 11.22 11.40
N PHE A 114 -5.71 10.17 11.38
CA PHE A 114 -5.06 9.71 10.16
C PHE A 114 -6.08 9.25 9.11
N ALA A 115 -7.07 8.45 9.51
CA ALA A 115 -8.09 7.95 8.59
C ALA A 115 -8.93 9.09 8.01
N ASP A 116 -9.36 10.04 8.86
CA ASP A 116 -10.18 11.19 8.43
C ASP A 116 -9.40 12.11 7.49
N GLU A 117 -8.15 12.44 7.83
CA GLU A 117 -7.32 13.33 7.00
C GLU A 117 -6.91 12.66 5.68
N LEU A 118 -6.63 11.36 5.68
CA LEU A 118 -6.34 10.63 4.44
C LEU A 118 -7.57 10.60 3.52
N ALA A 119 -8.75 10.33 4.06
CA ALA A 119 -10.00 10.37 3.28
C ALA A 119 -10.26 11.77 2.71
N ALA A 120 -10.06 12.82 3.52
CA ALA A 120 -10.21 14.22 3.09
C ALA A 120 -9.21 14.61 2.00
N ALA A 121 -7.98 14.09 2.07
CA ALA A 121 -6.94 14.26 1.05
C ALA A 121 -7.21 13.49 -0.25
N GLY A 122 -8.27 12.68 -0.32
CA GLY A 122 -8.61 11.89 -1.49
C GLY A 122 -7.91 10.52 -1.57
N GLY A 123 -7.24 10.10 -0.52
CA GLY A 123 -6.67 8.76 -0.42
C GLY A 123 -7.75 7.68 -0.42
N SER A 124 -7.47 6.56 -1.06
CA SER A 124 -8.43 5.48 -1.26
C SER A 124 -8.24 4.33 -0.28
N GLY A 125 -7.07 4.20 0.32
CA GLY A 125 -6.77 3.12 1.25
C GLY A 125 -5.37 3.20 1.86
N VAL A 126 -5.08 2.23 2.73
CA VAL A 126 -3.82 2.11 3.46
C VAL A 126 -3.33 0.66 3.45
N ILE A 127 -2.02 0.50 3.31
CA ILE A 127 -1.33 -0.77 3.48
C ILE A 127 -0.55 -0.70 4.79
N THR A 128 -0.82 -1.62 5.72
CA THR A 128 -0.14 -1.72 7.01
C THR A 128 0.57 -3.08 7.10
N PRO A 129 1.87 -3.15 6.73
CA PRO A 129 2.57 -4.42 6.60
C PRO A 129 2.85 -5.14 7.93
N ASP A 130 2.91 -4.40 9.03
CA ASP A 130 3.25 -4.87 10.37
C ASP A 130 2.06 -4.99 11.32
N LEU A 131 0.87 -4.53 10.91
CA LEU A 131 -0.35 -4.68 11.70
C LEU A 131 -1.06 -6.01 11.38
N THR A 132 -1.45 -6.74 12.40
CA THR A 132 -2.23 -7.97 12.25
C THR A 132 -3.72 -7.71 12.43
N PRO A 133 -4.60 -8.48 11.77
CA PRO A 133 -6.05 -8.33 11.95
C PRO A 133 -6.51 -8.43 13.41
N GLU A 134 -5.83 -9.25 14.23
CA GLU A 134 -6.16 -9.46 15.63
C GLU A 134 -5.88 -8.24 16.53
N GLU A 135 -5.03 -7.33 16.05
CA GLU A 135 -4.66 -6.09 16.77
C GLU A 135 -5.30 -4.86 16.11
N ALA A 136 -6.13 -5.06 15.08
CA ALA A 136 -6.60 -4.00 14.21
C ALA A 136 -8.05 -3.53 14.49
N ASP A 137 -8.69 -3.92 15.60
CA ASP A 137 -10.10 -3.60 15.85
C ASP A 137 -10.42 -2.11 15.67
N ALA A 138 -9.66 -1.23 16.34
CA ALA A 138 -9.83 0.22 16.21
C ALA A 138 -9.54 0.73 14.79
N TRP A 139 -8.56 0.13 14.10
CA TRP A 139 -8.23 0.46 12.73
C TRP A 139 -9.32 0.08 11.74
N ILE A 140 -9.92 -1.09 11.93
CA ILE A 140 -11.05 -1.57 11.14
C ILE A 140 -12.22 -0.60 11.26
N GLU A 141 -12.58 -0.22 12.50
CA GLU A 141 -13.69 0.70 12.77
C GLU A 141 -13.50 2.05 12.08
N VAL A 142 -12.33 2.69 12.25
CA VAL A 142 -12.10 4.04 11.70
C VAL A 142 -11.98 4.03 10.17
N THR A 143 -11.37 3.00 9.56
CA THR A 143 -11.27 2.91 8.10
C THR A 143 -12.62 2.65 7.44
N GLU A 144 -13.49 1.86 8.08
CA GLU A 144 -14.88 1.68 7.64
C GLU A 144 -15.67 3.00 7.72
N ALA A 145 -15.56 3.72 8.83
CA ALA A 145 -16.23 5.02 9.00
C ALA A 145 -15.75 6.07 8.00
N ALA A 146 -14.44 6.11 7.71
CA ALA A 146 -13.83 7.03 6.76
C ALA A 146 -14.04 6.62 5.29
N GLY A 147 -14.49 5.39 5.02
CA GLY A 147 -14.70 4.88 3.66
C GLY A 147 -13.41 4.63 2.86
N ILE A 148 -12.29 4.43 3.56
CA ILE A 148 -11.00 4.04 2.97
C ILE A 148 -10.76 2.54 3.11
N ASP A 149 -10.03 1.97 2.15
CA ASP A 149 -9.64 0.57 2.21
C ASP A 149 -8.48 0.33 3.17
N ARG A 150 -8.42 -0.88 3.71
CA ARG A 150 -7.30 -1.40 4.49
C ARG A 150 -6.78 -2.68 3.87
N THR A 151 -5.48 -2.75 3.69
CA THR A 151 -4.80 -3.89 3.07
C THR A 151 -3.84 -4.51 4.08
N PHE A 152 -4.08 -5.79 4.36
CA PHE A 152 -3.18 -6.62 5.16
C PHE A 152 -2.38 -7.58 4.28
N LEU A 153 -1.27 -8.10 4.81
CA LEU A 153 -0.32 -8.93 4.08
C LEU A 153 -0.49 -10.41 4.40
N VAL A 154 -0.31 -11.22 3.35
CA VAL A 154 -0.03 -12.66 3.47
C VAL A 154 1.34 -12.97 2.89
N ALA A 155 2.02 -13.96 3.43
CA ALA A 155 3.35 -14.38 3.02
C ALA A 155 3.37 -15.88 2.66
N PRO A 156 4.41 -16.40 1.99
CA PRO A 156 4.52 -17.82 1.70
C PRO A 156 4.40 -18.73 2.93
N SER A 157 4.83 -18.23 4.10
CA SER A 157 4.71 -18.93 5.39
C SER A 157 3.32 -18.88 6.01
N SER A 158 2.39 -18.05 5.50
CA SER A 158 1.03 -17.97 6.02
C SER A 158 0.31 -19.30 5.86
N THR A 159 -0.28 -19.81 6.94
CA THR A 159 -1.18 -20.97 6.88
C THR A 159 -2.47 -20.59 6.16
N ASP A 160 -3.23 -21.61 5.74
CA ASP A 160 -4.52 -21.38 5.10
C ASP A 160 -5.51 -20.67 6.04
N ALA A 161 -5.56 -21.04 7.31
CA ALA A 161 -6.37 -20.35 8.31
C ALA A 161 -5.93 -18.87 8.47
N ARG A 162 -4.62 -18.58 8.35
CA ARG A 162 -4.13 -17.21 8.38
C ARG A 162 -4.56 -16.41 7.16
N ILE A 163 -4.54 -17.02 5.98
CA ILE A 163 -5.04 -16.39 4.74
C ILE A 163 -6.53 -16.06 4.88
N ASP A 164 -7.35 -16.95 5.47
CA ASP A 164 -8.78 -16.70 5.71
C ASP A 164 -8.99 -15.48 6.61
N ILE A 165 -8.27 -15.39 7.74
CA ILE A 165 -8.37 -14.27 8.68
C ILE A 165 -7.96 -12.96 8.01
N VAL A 166 -6.82 -12.94 7.34
CA VAL A 166 -6.29 -11.75 6.65
C VAL A 166 -7.22 -11.29 5.54
N SER A 167 -7.69 -12.22 4.70
CA SER A 167 -8.63 -11.89 3.62
C SER A 167 -9.97 -11.39 4.15
N GLY A 168 -10.45 -11.92 5.27
CA GLY A 168 -11.70 -11.48 5.91
C GLY A 168 -11.62 -10.06 6.47
N ALA A 169 -10.46 -9.64 6.96
CA ALA A 169 -10.24 -8.30 7.51
C ALA A 169 -9.83 -7.25 6.45
N THR A 170 -9.28 -7.70 5.33
CA THR A 170 -8.84 -6.83 4.22
C THR A 170 -10.04 -6.28 3.44
N THR A 171 -9.95 -5.02 3.03
CA THR A 171 -10.79 -4.41 1.98
C THR A 171 -9.88 -3.89 0.87
N GLY A 172 -10.41 -3.71 -0.35
CA GLY A 172 -9.57 -3.32 -1.49
C GLY A 172 -8.88 -4.53 -2.13
N PHE A 173 -7.68 -4.87 -1.73
CA PHE A 173 -6.94 -6.03 -2.24
C PHE A 173 -6.12 -6.71 -1.14
N VAL A 174 -5.89 -8.02 -1.28
CA VAL A 174 -4.98 -8.77 -0.41
C VAL A 174 -3.55 -8.60 -0.95
N TYR A 175 -2.62 -8.17 -0.09
CA TYR A 175 -1.23 -8.04 -0.48
C TYR A 175 -0.49 -9.38 -0.28
N ALA A 176 -0.09 -10.00 -1.38
CA ALA A 176 0.70 -11.23 -1.36
C ALA A 176 2.19 -10.89 -1.45
N ALA A 177 2.90 -10.96 -0.33
CA ALA A 177 4.34 -10.80 -0.30
C ALA A 177 5.01 -11.98 -1.04
N SER A 178 5.73 -11.70 -2.12
CA SER A 178 6.30 -12.75 -2.97
C SER A 178 7.49 -13.48 -2.34
N THR A 179 8.12 -12.86 -1.35
CA THR A 179 9.29 -13.40 -0.67
C THR A 179 9.27 -13.13 0.83
N MET A 180 9.98 -13.95 1.60
CA MET A 180 10.34 -13.65 2.97
C MET A 180 11.63 -12.83 2.94
N GLY A 181 11.58 -11.53 3.23
CA GLY A 181 12.75 -10.64 3.26
C GLY A 181 12.45 -9.22 2.81
N VAL A 182 13.51 -8.43 2.60
CA VAL A 182 13.44 -7.02 2.23
C VAL A 182 13.16 -6.80 0.74
N THR A 183 12.62 -5.62 0.41
CA THR A 183 12.43 -5.13 -0.97
C THR A 183 13.78 -4.96 -1.68
N GLY A 184 13.84 -5.30 -2.97
CA GLY A 184 15.04 -5.14 -3.79
C GLY A 184 15.00 -6.01 -5.04
N THR A 185 15.82 -5.67 -6.04
CA THR A 185 15.94 -6.43 -7.28
C THR A 185 16.55 -7.80 -7.04
N ARG A 186 15.96 -8.84 -7.62
CA ARG A 186 16.48 -10.22 -7.63
C ARG A 186 16.50 -10.76 -9.06
N ASP A 187 17.51 -11.56 -9.37
CA ASP A 187 17.70 -12.13 -10.70
C ASP A 187 16.72 -13.28 -11.05
N THR A 188 15.92 -13.73 -10.08
CA THR A 188 14.95 -14.82 -10.29
C THR A 188 13.65 -14.53 -9.52
N VAL A 189 12.52 -14.60 -10.23
CA VAL A 189 11.19 -14.64 -9.61
C VAL A 189 11.02 -15.95 -8.87
N SER A 190 10.76 -15.90 -7.58
CA SER A 190 10.55 -17.11 -6.77
C SER A 190 9.24 -17.80 -7.16
N ASP A 191 9.26 -19.14 -7.33
CA ASP A 191 8.05 -19.97 -7.51
C ASP A 191 7.05 -19.86 -6.35
N ALA A 192 7.46 -19.25 -5.24
CA ALA A 192 6.61 -19.05 -4.05
C ALA A 192 5.45 -18.06 -4.31
N ALA A 193 5.65 -17.04 -5.15
CA ALA A 193 4.61 -16.06 -5.45
C ALA A 193 3.40 -16.67 -6.18
N PRO A 194 3.56 -17.41 -7.29
CA PRO A 194 2.45 -18.10 -7.95
C PRO A 194 1.71 -19.08 -7.04
N GLN A 195 2.45 -19.83 -6.19
CA GLN A 195 1.85 -20.75 -5.23
C GLN A 195 1.02 -20.03 -4.17
N LEU A 196 1.54 -18.93 -3.60
CA LEU A 196 0.81 -18.12 -2.64
C LEU A 196 -0.46 -17.53 -3.26
N VAL A 197 -0.35 -16.93 -4.47
CA VAL A 197 -1.49 -16.38 -5.19
C VAL A 197 -2.56 -17.44 -5.47
N GLY A 198 -2.16 -18.67 -5.84
CA GLY A 198 -3.07 -19.80 -6.00
C GLY A 198 -3.88 -20.08 -4.73
N ARG A 199 -3.17 -20.22 -3.60
CA ARG A 199 -3.80 -20.46 -2.28
C ARG A 199 -4.74 -19.33 -1.85
N VAL A 200 -4.37 -18.08 -2.09
CA VAL A 200 -5.23 -16.93 -1.77
C VAL A 200 -6.48 -16.91 -2.65
N ARG A 201 -6.35 -17.18 -3.95
CA ARG A 201 -7.49 -17.24 -4.90
C ARG A 201 -8.52 -18.31 -4.55
N GLU A 202 -8.11 -19.41 -3.94
CA GLU A 202 -9.03 -20.48 -3.49
C GLU A 202 -9.89 -20.04 -2.27
N ARG A 203 -9.48 -18.94 -1.58
CA ARG A 203 -10.06 -18.51 -0.30
C ARG A 203 -10.77 -17.17 -0.35
N THR A 204 -10.49 -16.35 -1.35
CA THR A 204 -11.14 -15.05 -1.49
C THR A 204 -11.39 -14.69 -2.94
N GLY A 205 -12.47 -13.95 -3.18
CA GLY A 205 -12.76 -13.33 -4.48
C GLY A 205 -12.17 -11.92 -4.63
N GLN A 206 -11.43 -11.43 -3.63
CA GLN A 206 -10.83 -10.10 -3.68
C GLN A 206 -9.68 -10.05 -4.69
N PRO A 207 -9.36 -8.86 -5.23
CA PRO A 207 -8.12 -8.66 -5.97
C PRO A 207 -6.90 -9.03 -5.14
N ILE A 208 -5.83 -9.47 -5.79
CA ILE A 208 -4.57 -9.84 -5.15
C ILE A 208 -3.46 -8.99 -5.78
N GLY A 209 -2.80 -8.18 -4.96
CA GLY A 209 -1.58 -7.49 -5.34
C GLY A 209 -0.36 -8.34 -4.96
N VAL A 210 0.59 -8.50 -5.89
CA VAL A 210 1.86 -9.19 -5.62
C VAL A 210 2.95 -8.14 -5.52
N GLY A 211 3.63 -8.11 -4.39
CA GLY A 211 4.72 -7.17 -4.15
C GLY A 211 5.94 -7.85 -3.51
N LEU A 212 7.00 -7.07 -3.32
CA LEU A 212 8.33 -7.48 -2.86
C LEU A 212 9.10 -8.36 -3.86
N GLY A 213 10.15 -7.78 -4.47
CA GLY A 213 11.01 -8.48 -5.42
C GLY A 213 10.39 -8.69 -6.81
N VAL A 214 9.46 -7.84 -7.20
CA VAL A 214 8.98 -7.72 -8.59
C VAL A 214 10.01 -6.88 -9.36
N SER A 215 10.55 -7.41 -10.45
CA SER A 215 11.54 -6.76 -11.31
C SER A 215 11.15 -6.88 -12.78
#